data_cd7c376f7fb220934d7b14b1750caec1
#
_entry.id   cd7c376f7fb220934d7b14b1750caec1
#
_cell.length_a   1.000
_cell.length_b   1.000
_cell.length_c   1.000
_cell.angle_alpha   90.00
_cell.angle_beta   90.00
_cell.angle_gamma   90.00
#
_symmetry.space_group_name_H-M   'P 1'
#
loop_
_entity.id
_entity.type
_entity.pdbx_description
1 polymer ?
#
loop_
_entity_poly.entity_id
_entity_poly.type
_entity_poly.pdbx_seq_one_letter_code
_entity_poly.pdbx_strand_id
1 'polypeptide(L)'
;MGVHTGDSITVAPAQTLTDKELQIMRNASIDVLRKIGVDTGGSNVQFAVNPADGKLIVIEMNPRVSRSSALASKATGFPIARVAAKLAVGFTLDELRNDITGGATPASFEPAIDYVVTKIPRFTFEKFPSADPLLTTQMKSVGEVMAIGRNQQESLQKALRGLETGVSGFDEILSHTAEPDQIESELEMQLSQPGDKRLWYVADAFRQGYSLEKVHQFTKIDPWFLAQIENLINDENSCLLYTSPSPRDS
;
A
#
# COMPACT_ATOMS: atom_id res chain seq x y z
N MET A 1 -0.23 -0.43 7.91
CA MET A 1 -0.38 -1.67 8.67
C MET A 1 0.91 -1.96 9.43
N GLY A 2 1.91 -2.58 8.86
CA GLY A 2 3.11 -3.00 9.57
C GLY A 2 4.30 -2.07 9.42
N VAL A 3 5.39 -2.40 10.12
CA VAL A 3 6.69 -1.72 10.03
C VAL A 3 7.52 -2.27 8.86
N HIS A 4 7.46 -3.59 8.64
CA HIS A 4 8.13 -4.24 7.51
C HIS A 4 7.44 -3.89 6.19
N THR A 5 8.20 -3.65 5.12
CA THR A 5 7.66 -3.30 3.80
C THR A 5 6.71 -4.35 3.23
N GLY A 6 6.98 -5.64 3.47
CA GLY A 6 6.08 -6.74 3.11
C GLY A 6 4.71 -6.70 3.80
N ASP A 7 4.67 -6.15 5.02
CA ASP A 7 3.46 -6.02 5.84
C ASP A 7 2.77 -4.65 5.68
N SER A 8 3.24 -3.84 4.74
CA SER A 8 2.71 -2.50 4.47
C SER A 8 1.81 -2.49 3.24
N ILE A 9 0.83 -1.60 3.24
CA ILE A 9 0.05 -1.27 2.05
C ILE A 9 0.97 -0.52 1.09
N THR A 10 0.92 -0.89 -0.19
CA THR A 10 1.73 -0.27 -1.23
C THR A 10 0.81 0.31 -2.29
N VAL A 11 1.12 1.51 -2.74
CA VAL A 11 0.36 2.22 -3.78
C VAL A 11 1.28 2.58 -4.93
N ALA A 12 0.81 2.40 -6.14
CA ALA A 12 1.49 2.81 -7.37
C ALA A 12 0.50 3.56 -8.28
N PRO A 13 0.93 4.66 -8.93
CA PRO A 13 2.22 5.33 -8.81
C PRO A 13 2.42 5.97 -7.43
N ALA A 14 3.64 6.46 -7.14
CA ALA A 14 3.93 7.19 -5.89
C ALA A 14 3.00 8.40 -5.75
N GLN A 15 2.27 8.50 -4.62
CA GLN A 15 1.25 9.53 -4.40
C GLN A 15 1.78 10.73 -3.61
N THR A 16 2.75 10.50 -2.73
CA THR A 16 3.23 11.48 -1.74
C THR A 16 4.66 11.96 -2.01
N LEU A 17 5.26 11.54 -3.11
CA LEU A 17 6.59 11.99 -3.55
C LEU A 17 6.48 12.99 -4.69
N THR A 18 7.30 14.01 -4.66
CA THR A 18 7.51 14.89 -5.80
C THR A 18 8.34 14.18 -6.88
N ASP A 19 8.25 14.63 -8.13
CA ASP A 19 9.06 14.08 -9.22
C ASP A 19 10.57 14.19 -8.90
N LYS A 20 11.01 15.28 -8.30
CA LYS A 20 12.39 15.47 -7.87
C LYS A 20 12.86 14.42 -6.88
N GLU A 21 12.05 14.10 -5.87
CA GLU A 21 12.34 13.06 -4.88
C GLU A 21 12.39 11.69 -5.52
N LEU A 22 11.44 11.38 -6.40
CA LEU A 22 11.42 10.14 -7.16
C LEU A 22 12.68 9.97 -8.03
N GLN A 23 13.13 11.03 -8.71
CA GLN A 23 14.36 11.01 -9.50
C GLN A 23 15.61 10.80 -8.62
N ILE A 24 15.66 11.42 -7.44
CA ILE A 24 16.76 11.20 -6.48
C ILE A 24 16.79 9.73 -6.03
N MET A 25 15.64 9.16 -5.68
CA MET A 25 15.54 7.75 -5.27
C MET A 25 15.93 6.79 -6.40
N ARG A 26 15.51 7.09 -7.63
CA ARG A 26 15.90 6.32 -8.81
C ARG A 26 17.41 6.32 -9.03
N ASN A 27 18.04 7.49 -8.99
CA ASN A 27 19.48 7.62 -9.16
C ASN A 27 20.24 6.89 -8.03
N ALA A 28 19.80 7.06 -6.78
CA ALA A 28 20.36 6.35 -5.64
C ALA A 28 20.22 4.81 -5.79
N SER A 29 19.10 4.32 -6.34
CA SER A 29 18.92 2.89 -6.62
C SER A 29 19.95 2.37 -7.62
N ILE A 30 20.21 3.12 -8.70
CA ILE A 30 21.22 2.76 -9.71
C ILE A 30 22.62 2.76 -9.09
N ASP A 31 22.94 3.75 -8.25
CA ASP A 31 24.24 3.82 -7.57
C ASP A 31 24.44 2.68 -6.59
N VAL A 32 23.41 2.29 -5.83
CA VAL A 32 23.43 1.13 -4.92
C VAL A 32 23.69 -0.15 -5.71
N LEU A 33 22.99 -0.37 -6.82
CA LEU A 33 23.16 -1.53 -7.69
C LEU A 33 24.58 -1.63 -8.22
N ARG A 34 25.10 -0.55 -8.76
CA ARG A 34 26.47 -0.47 -9.29
C ARG A 34 27.52 -0.72 -8.20
N LYS A 35 27.31 -0.15 -7.01
CA LYS A 35 28.23 -0.32 -5.88
C LYS A 35 28.31 -1.75 -5.38
N ILE A 36 27.19 -2.47 -5.42
CA ILE A 36 27.13 -3.89 -5.02
C ILE A 36 27.64 -4.79 -6.13
N GLY A 37 27.67 -4.35 -7.37
CA GLY A 37 28.15 -5.11 -8.53
C GLY A 37 27.08 -6.04 -9.10
N VAL A 38 25.83 -5.65 -9.08
CA VAL A 38 24.72 -6.39 -9.71
C VAL A 38 24.48 -5.83 -11.11
N ASP A 39 24.94 -6.53 -12.11
CA ASP A 39 24.91 -6.07 -13.50
C ASP A 39 23.74 -6.63 -14.30
N THR A 40 23.09 -7.72 -13.84
CA THR A 40 22.09 -8.43 -14.61
C THR A 40 20.85 -8.76 -13.78
N GLY A 41 19.72 -8.89 -14.47
CA GLY A 41 18.47 -9.31 -13.86
C GLY A 41 17.64 -8.17 -13.32
N GLY A 42 16.86 -8.44 -12.30
CA GLY A 42 16.04 -7.46 -11.59
C GLY A 42 16.48 -7.32 -10.15
N SER A 43 16.20 -6.16 -9.56
CA SER A 43 16.42 -5.92 -8.15
C SER A 43 15.32 -5.04 -7.56
N ASN A 44 15.27 -5.00 -6.25
CA ASN A 44 14.39 -4.14 -5.48
C ASN A 44 15.23 -3.36 -4.47
N VAL A 45 15.14 -2.04 -4.50
CA VAL A 45 15.77 -1.16 -3.51
C VAL A 45 14.66 -0.47 -2.72
N GLN A 46 14.78 -0.50 -1.39
CA GLN A 46 13.80 0.07 -0.48
C GLN A 46 14.38 1.26 0.26
N PHE A 47 13.62 2.32 0.34
CA PHE A 47 13.99 3.57 1.00
C PHE A 47 12.97 3.96 2.05
N ALA A 48 13.42 4.70 3.06
CA ALA A 48 12.59 5.53 3.91
C ALA A 48 12.92 7.00 3.65
N VAL A 49 11.88 7.82 3.65
CA VAL A 49 12.02 9.28 3.58
C VAL A 49 11.57 9.84 4.93
N ASN A 50 12.42 10.62 5.58
CA ASN A 50 12.03 11.32 6.80
C ASN A 50 11.11 12.50 6.43
N PRO A 51 9.86 12.53 6.89
CA PRO A 51 8.94 13.60 6.51
C PRO A 51 9.32 14.99 7.06
N ALA A 52 10.17 15.04 8.10
CA ALA A 52 10.57 16.31 8.71
C ALA A 52 11.63 17.08 7.90
N ASP A 53 12.55 16.37 7.24
CA ASP A 53 13.69 16.97 6.55
C ASP A 53 13.95 16.43 5.14
N GLY A 54 13.13 15.47 4.69
CA GLY A 54 13.28 14.81 3.38
C GLY A 54 14.48 13.87 3.27
N LYS A 55 15.14 13.55 4.38
CA LYS A 55 16.32 12.69 4.38
C LYS A 55 15.99 11.30 3.87
N LEU A 56 16.69 10.88 2.82
CA LEU A 56 16.56 9.55 2.24
C LEU A 56 17.48 8.56 2.95
N ILE A 57 16.92 7.42 3.36
CA ILE A 57 17.63 6.33 4.01
C ILE A 57 17.39 5.04 3.22
N VAL A 58 18.45 4.36 2.83
CA VAL A 58 18.36 3.02 2.23
C VAL A 58 18.05 2.02 3.35
N ILE A 59 16.95 1.27 3.19
CA ILE A 59 16.56 0.22 4.14
C ILE A 59 17.24 -1.09 3.75
N GLU A 60 17.01 -1.56 2.53
CA GLU A 60 17.60 -2.77 2.00
C GLU A 60 17.62 -2.79 0.47
N MET A 61 18.44 -3.66 -0.08
CA MET A 61 18.46 -3.98 -1.50
C MET A 61 18.41 -5.49 -1.68
N ASN A 62 17.49 -5.95 -2.50
CA ASN A 62 17.34 -7.37 -2.86
C ASN A 62 17.82 -7.56 -4.30
N PRO A 63 19.02 -8.18 -4.53
CA PRO A 63 19.61 -8.36 -5.86
C PRO A 63 18.98 -9.54 -6.61
N ARG A 64 17.68 -9.55 -6.72
CA ARG A 64 16.91 -10.63 -7.36
C ARG A 64 15.52 -10.16 -7.77
N VAL A 65 14.92 -10.85 -8.72
CA VAL A 65 13.47 -10.77 -8.95
C VAL A 65 12.74 -11.36 -7.74
N SER A 66 11.72 -10.67 -7.26
CA SER A 66 10.99 -10.97 -6.03
C SER A 66 9.48 -10.87 -6.22
N ARG A 67 8.70 -11.11 -5.15
CA ARG A 67 7.25 -10.85 -5.17
C ARG A 67 6.91 -9.41 -5.54
N SER A 68 7.67 -8.45 -5.04
CA SER A 68 7.48 -7.03 -5.41
C SER A 68 7.72 -6.77 -6.90
N SER A 69 8.66 -7.49 -7.53
CA SER A 69 8.85 -7.45 -8.98
C SER A 69 7.65 -8.03 -9.74
N ALA A 70 7.06 -9.12 -9.24
CA ALA A 70 5.85 -9.69 -9.82
C ALA A 70 4.65 -8.73 -9.71
N LEU A 71 4.50 -8.06 -8.57
CA LEU A 71 3.47 -7.03 -8.38
C LEU A 71 3.70 -5.83 -9.29
N ALA A 72 4.93 -5.33 -9.39
CA ALA A 72 5.29 -4.25 -10.30
C ALA A 72 5.00 -4.63 -11.76
N SER A 73 5.29 -5.88 -12.16
CA SER A 73 4.95 -6.38 -13.50
C SER A 73 3.44 -6.37 -13.75
N LYS A 74 2.64 -6.81 -12.78
CA LYS A 74 1.17 -6.77 -12.88
C LYS A 74 0.64 -5.33 -12.90
N ALA A 75 1.21 -4.47 -12.05
CA ALA A 75 0.79 -3.08 -11.93
C ALA A 75 1.06 -2.28 -13.20
N THR A 76 2.18 -2.52 -13.88
CA THR A 76 2.64 -1.72 -15.02
C THR A 76 2.42 -2.40 -16.37
N GLY A 77 2.18 -3.72 -16.38
CA GLY A 77 2.20 -4.53 -17.62
C GLY A 77 3.61 -4.84 -18.13
N PHE A 78 4.68 -4.33 -17.46
CA PHE A 78 6.05 -4.56 -17.90
C PHE A 78 6.56 -5.91 -17.39
N PRO A 79 7.00 -6.83 -18.30
CA PRO A 79 7.33 -8.22 -17.92
C PRO A 79 8.74 -8.32 -17.33
N ILE A 80 8.94 -7.85 -16.09
CA ILE A 80 10.25 -7.74 -15.44
C ILE A 80 11.03 -9.05 -15.48
N ALA A 81 10.42 -10.19 -15.12
CA ALA A 81 11.11 -11.48 -15.09
C ALA A 81 11.60 -11.93 -16.47
N ARG A 82 10.80 -11.71 -17.52
CA ARG A 82 11.16 -12.02 -18.91
C ARG A 82 12.31 -11.14 -19.39
N VAL A 83 12.23 -9.84 -19.10
CA VAL A 83 13.31 -8.91 -19.45
C VAL A 83 14.58 -9.25 -18.68
N ALA A 84 14.49 -9.50 -17.37
CA ALA A 84 15.61 -9.89 -16.53
C ALA A 84 16.33 -11.15 -17.07
N ALA A 85 15.57 -12.16 -17.52
CA ALA A 85 16.15 -13.38 -18.12
C ALA A 85 16.92 -13.08 -19.40
N LYS A 86 16.45 -12.15 -20.24
CA LYS A 86 17.15 -11.73 -21.46
C LYS A 86 18.42 -10.93 -21.15
N LEU A 87 18.36 -10.03 -20.15
CA LEU A 87 19.55 -9.31 -19.69
C LEU A 87 20.63 -10.26 -19.18
N ALA A 88 20.24 -11.34 -18.49
CA ALA A 88 21.17 -12.35 -17.95
C ALA A 88 21.93 -13.11 -19.03
N VAL A 89 21.44 -13.17 -20.27
CA VAL A 89 22.13 -13.80 -21.41
C VAL A 89 22.76 -12.78 -22.37
N GLY A 90 22.89 -11.52 -21.93
CA GLY A 90 23.70 -10.50 -22.60
C GLY A 90 22.95 -9.47 -23.46
N PHE A 91 21.62 -9.50 -23.52
CA PHE A 91 20.87 -8.42 -24.16
C PHE A 91 20.92 -7.15 -23.30
N THR A 92 20.80 -6.00 -23.94
CA THR A 92 20.60 -4.71 -23.28
C THR A 92 19.14 -4.26 -23.36
N LEU A 93 18.74 -3.31 -22.52
CA LEU A 93 17.36 -2.79 -22.52
C LEU A 93 16.99 -2.09 -23.84
N ASP A 94 17.97 -1.51 -24.52
CA ASP A 94 17.77 -0.81 -25.80
C ASP A 94 17.55 -1.79 -26.96
N GLU A 95 18.10 -3.00 -26.88
CA GLU A 95 17.90 -4.05 -27.89
C GLU A 95 16.56 -4.77 -27.73
N LEU A 96 15.96 -4.71 -26.54
CA LEU A 96 14.70 -5.35 -26.26
C LEU A 96 13.51 -4.45 -26.60
N ARG A 97 12.49 -5.03 -27.22
CA ARG A 97 11.23 -4.34 -27.51
C ARG A 97 10.36 -4.26 -26.26
N ASN A 98 9.69 -3.13 -26.07
CA ASN A 98 8.73 -2.92 -24.98
C ASN A 98 7.37 -3.54 -25.34
N ASP A 99 6.96 -4.57 -24.61
CA ASP A 99 5.68 -5.26 -24.87
C ASP A 99 4.47 -4.36 -24.60
N ILE A 100 4.56 -3.39 -23.66
CA ILE A 100 3.45 -2.47 -23.36
C ILE A 100 3.09 -1.60 -24.56
N THR A 101 4.09 -1.19 -25.35
CA THR A 101 3.90 -0.34 -26.53
C THR A 101 3.74 -1.15 -27.83
N GLY A 102 3.53 -2.46 -27.73
CA GLY A 102 3.50 -3.33 -28.92
C GLY A 102 4.83 -3.36 -29.67
N GLY A 103 5.94 -3.05 -29.01
CA GLY A 103 7.27 -3.01 -29.62
C GLY A 103 7.65 -1.68 -30.28
N ALA A 104 6.82 -0.64 -30.13
CA ALA A 104 7.11 0.68 -30.71
C ALA A 104 8.30 1.40 -30.07
N THR A 105 8.54 1.12 -28.77
CA THR A 105 9.66 1.68 -28.02
C THR A 105 10.57 0.57 -27.49
N PRO A 106 11.85 0.86 -27.16
CA PRO A 106 12.72 -0.08 -26.48
C PRO A 106 12.30 -0.28 -25.00
N ALA A 107 12.75 -1.37 -24.38
CA ALA A 107 12.46 -1.70 -22.99
C ALA A 107 13.15 -0.77 -21.98
N SER A 108 14.04 0.11 -22.42
CA SER A 108 14.65 1.16 -21.60
C SER A 108 13.68 2.31 -21.24
N PHE A 109 12.52 2.41 -21.90
CA PHE A 109 11.49 3.38 -21.53
C PHE A 109 10.73 2.88 -20.31
N GLU A 110 10.68 3.72 -19.28
CA GLU A 110 9.96 3.41 -18.04
C GLU A 110 8.44 3.37 -18.28
N PRO A 111 7.72 2.38 -17.69
CA PRO A 111 6.27 2.36 -17.79
C PRO A 111 5.65 3.56 -17.07
N ALA A 112 4.65 4.16 -17.69
CA ALA A 112 3.77 5.16 -17.08
C ALA A 112 2.36 4.58 -16.98
N ILE A 113 1.68 4.82 -15.84
CA ILE A 113 0.32 4.37 -15.59
C ILE A 113 -0.58 5.55 -15.24
N ASP A 114 -1.82 5.53 -15.71
CA ASP A 114 -2.86 6.54 -15.50
C ASP A 114 -4.00 6.04 -14.59
N TYR A 115 -3.74 4.98 -13.85
CA TYR A 115 -4.62 4.37 -12.86
C TYR A 115 -3.86 4.16 -11.54
N VAL A 116 -4.58 3.85 -10.48
CA VAL A 116 -3.99 3.60 -9.16
C VAL A 116 -4.06 2.10 -8.85
N VAL A 117 -2.94 1.56 -8.40
CA VAL A 117 -2.81 0.18 -7.93
C VAL A 117 -2.57 0.17 -6.44
N THR A 118 -3.38 -0.57 -5.69
CA THR A 118 -3.19 -0.78 -4.26
C THR A 118 -2.90 -2.26 -4.00
N LYS A 119 -1.82 -2.53 -3.26
CA LYS A 119 -1.47 -3.83 -2.71
C LYS A 119 -1.75 -3.82 -1.21
N ILE A 120 -2.46 -4.84 -0.71
CA ILE A 120 -2.69 -5.05 0.73
C ILE A 120 -2.11 -6.42 1.12
N PRO A 121 -1.29 -6.51 2.19
CA PRO A 121 -0.80 -7.78 2.69
C PRO A 121 -1.93 -8.61 3.31
N ARG A 122 -1.86 -9.94 3.16
CA ARG A 122 -2.77 -10.89 3.78
C ARG A 122 -2.08 -11.57 4.96
N PHE A 123 -2.72 -11.51 6.11
CA PHE A 123 -2.33 -12.20 7.33
C PHE A 123 -3.27 -13.39 7.58
N THR A 124 -2.84 -14.36 8.37
CA THR A 124 -3.61 -15.56 8.69
C THR A 124 -3.64 -15.83 10.20
N PHE A 125 -3.67 -14.77 11.02
CA PHE A 125 -3.73 -14.90 12.46
C PHE A 125 -4.98 -15.68 12.93
N GLU A 126 -6.06 -15.63 12.17
CA GLU A 126 -7.26 -16.40 12.41
C GLU A 126 -7.04 -17.93 12.37
N LYS A 127 -6.00 -18.38 11.65
CA LYS A 127 -5.60 -19.79 11.58
C LYS A 127 -4.57 -20.18 12.65
N PHE A 128 -3.91 -19.20 13.23
CA PHE A 128 -2.83 -19.37 14.21
C PHE A 128 -3.08 -18.49 15.44
N PRO A 129 -4.07 -18.84 16.30
CA PRO A 129 -4.48 -17.98 17.43
C PRO A 129 -3.39 -17.74 18.47
N SER A 130 -2.37 -18.60 18.52
CA SER A 130 -1.22 -18.45 19.43
C SER A 130 -0.13 -17.53 18.87
N ALA A 131 -0.22 -17.08 17.62
CA ALA A 131 0.73 -16.16 17.05
C ALA A 131 0.46 -14.74 17.54
N ASP A 132 1.53 -14.01 17.88
CA ASP A 132 1.45 -12.60 18.22
C ASP A 132 1.04 -11.76 16.99
N PRO A 133 -0.13 -11.08 17.00
CA PRO A 133 -0.61 -10.28 15.88
C PRO A 133 0.09 -8.91 15.75
N LEU A 134 0.90 -8.49 16.72
CA LEU A 134 1.63 -7.24 16.65
C LEU A 134 2.65 -7.27 15.51
N LEU A 135 2.50 -6.34 14.56
CA LEU A 135 3.40 -6.24 13.42
C LEU A 135 4.70 -5.51 13.83
N THR A 136 5.83 -6.09 13.45
CA THR A 136 7.17 -5.60 13.81
C THR A 136 8.04 -5.42 12.57
N THR A 137 9.36 -5.36 12.74
CA THR A 137 10.33 -5.39 11.63
C THR A 137 10.44 -6.76 10.96
N GLN A 138 9.88 -7.82 11.57
CA GLN A 138 9.78 -9.13 10.98
C GLN A 138 8.50 -9.23 10.12
N MET A 139 8.63 -9.73 8.90
CA MET A 139 7.49 -9.96 8.01
C MET A 139 6.60 -11.09 8.53
N LYS A 140 5.31 -10.80 8.74
CA LYS A 140 4.29 -11.76 9.20
C LYS A 140 3.22 -12.06 8.14
N SER A 141 3.17 -11.29 7.05
CA SER A 141 2.24 -11.55 5.94
C SER A 141 2.58 -12.83 5.20
N VAL A 142 1.56 -13.59 4.81
CA VAL A 142 1.68 -14.86 4.09
C VAL A 142 1.34 -14.74 2.60
N GLY A 143 0.71 -13.65 2.22
CA GLY A 143 0.28 -13.36 0.86
C GLY A 143 -0.06 -11.89 0.70
N GLU A 144 -0.64 -11.57 -0.44
CA GLU A 144 -1.01 -10.21 -0.77
C GLU A 144 -2.09 -10.19 -1.84
N VAL A 145 -2.93 -9.18 -1.85
CA VAL A 145 -3.88 -8.87 -2.90
C VAL A 145 -3.48 -7.57 -3.60
N MET A 146 -3.85 -7.44 -4.86
CA MET A 146 -3.65 -6.24 -5.64
C MET A 146 -4.94 -5.88 -6.37
N ALA A 147 -5.30 -4.61 -6.32
CA ALA A 147 -6.45 -4.09 -7.04
C ALA A 147 -6.09 -2.82 -7.80
N ILE A 148 -6.79 -2.60 -8.91
CA ILE A 148 -6.64 -1.45 -9.78
C ILE A 148 -7.92 -0.62 -9.71
N GLY A 149 -7.77 0.70 -9.55
CA GLY A 149 -8.85 1.67 -9.55
C GLY A 149 -8.48 2.93 -10.32
N ARG A 150 -9.45 3.78 -10.58
CA ARG A 150 -9.22 5.08 -11.21
C ARG A 150 -8.57 6.08 -10.24
N ASN A 151 -8.81 5.87 -8.96
CA ASN A 151 -8.26 6.65 -7.85
C ASN A 151 -7.90 5.75 -6.67
N GLN A 152 -7.32 6.36 -5.62
CA GLN A 152 -6.88 5.64 -4.43
C GLN A 152 -8.04 4.98 -3.68
N GLN A 153 -9.17 5.66 -3.52
CA GLN A 153 -10.31 5.15 -2.78
C GLN A 153 -10.89 3.89 -3.46
N GLU A 154 -11.08 3.94 -4.78
CA GLU A 154 -11.59 2.80 -5.55
C GLU A 154 -10.64 1.59 -5.48
N SER A 155 -9.34 1.81 -5.68
CA SER A 155 -8.36 0.73 -5.64
C SER A 155 -8.22 0.12 -4.24
N LEU A 156 -8.29 0.94 -3.18
CA LEU A 156 -8.21 0.51 -1.80
C LEU A 156 -9.42 -0.35 -1.41
N GLN A 157 -10.64 0.10 -1.70
CA GLN A 157 -11.87 -0.64 -1.42
C GLN A 157 -11.92 -1.98 -2.17
N LYS A 158 -11.52 -1.99 -3.44
CA LYS A 158 -11.39 -3.23 -4.20
C LYS A 158 -10.37 -4.20 -3.59
N ALA A 159 -9.23 -3.67 -3.11
CA ALA A 159 -8.19 -4.48 -2.48
C ALA A 159 -8.65 -5.07 -1.14
N LEU A 160 -9.36 -4.29 -0.30
CA LEU A 160 -9.95 -4.77 0.95
C LEU A 160 -10.90 -5.93 0.70
N ARG A 161 -11.82 -5.79 -0.26
CA ARG A 161 -12.73 -6.87 -0.66
C ARG A 161 -11.99 -8.10 -1.17
N GLY A 162 -10.92 -7.89 -1.93
CA GLY A 162 -10.08 -8.96 -2.46
C GLY A 162 -9.29 -9.76 -1.43
N LEU A 163 -9.21 -9.30 -0.17
CA LEU A 163 -8.60 -10.07 0.94
C LEU A 163 -9.37 -11.34 1.30
N GLU A 164 -10.65 -11.42 0.94
CA GLU A 164 -11.52 -12.59 1.22
C GLU A 164 -11.56 -12.93 2.71
N THR A 165 -11.62 -11.91 3.56
CA THR A 165 -11.71 -12.05 5.04
C THR A 165 -13.13 -11.86 5.58
N GLY A 166 -14.12 -11.86 4.69
CA GLY A 166 -15.53 -11.68 5.05
C GLY A 166 -15.96 -10.22 5.11
N VAL A 167 -15.07 -9.26 4.78
CA VAL A 167 -15.39 -7.84 4.74
C VAL A 167 -15.59 -7.37 3.29
N SER A 168 -16.49 -6.41 3.10
CA SER A 168 -16.79 -5.83 1.77
C SER A 168 -15.96 -4.59 1.44
N GLY A 169 -15.30 -4.02 2.44
CA GLY A 169 -14.51 -2.80 2.35
C GLY A 169 -14.10 -2.32 3.73
N PHE A 170 -14.36 -1.06 4.04
CA PHE A 170 -14.23 -0.49 5.40
C PHE A 170 -15.45 -0.80 6.27
N ASP A 171 -15.79 -2.08 6.39
CA ASP A 171 -16.86 -2.50 7.30
C ASP A 171 -16.48 -2.12 8.74
N GLU A 172 -17.47 -1.69 9.52
CA GLU A 172 -17.30 -1.30 10.91
C GLU A 172 -16.93 -2.52 11.77
N ILE A 173 -15.91 -2.36 12.62
CA ILE A 173 -15.41 -3.45 13.47
C ILE A 173 -15.54 -3.15 14.98
N LEU A 174 -15.82 -1.89 15.33
CA LEU A 174 -16.12 -1.53 16.71
C LEU A 174 -17.47 -2.09 17.15
N SER A 175 -17.56 -2.47 18.43
CA SER A 175 -18.80 -2.92 19.00
C SER A 175 -19.75 -1.76 19.30
N HIS A 176 -20.92 -1.73 18.69
CA HIS A 176 -21.98 -0.74 18.98
C HIS A 176 -22.57 -0.83 20.40
N THR A 177 -22.24 -1.89 21.14
CA THR A 177 -22.75 -2.12 22.51
C THR A 177 -21.76 -1.74 23.60
N ALA A 178 -20.54 -1.29 23.22
CA ALA A 178 -19.53 -0.90 24.19
C ALA A 178 -19.81 0.53 24.73
N GLU A 179 -19.39 0.76 25.97
CA GLU A 179 -19.46 2.09 26.57
C GLU A 179 -18.49 3.06 25.87
N PRO A 180 -18.83 4.36 25.79
CA PRO A 180 -18.00 5.36 25.09
C PRO A 180 -16.51 5.36 25.50
N ASP A 181 -16.26 5.26 26.81
CA ASP A 181 -14.87 5.24 27.35
C ASP A 181 -14.10 3.99 26.93
N GLN A 182 -14.78 2.87 26.73
CA GLN A 182 -14.19 1.63 26.25
C GLN A 182 -13.85 1.73 24.76
N ILE A 183 -14.74 2.35 23.97
CA ILE A 183 -14.52 2.61 22.54
C ILE A 183 -13.30 3.51 22.34
N GLU A 184 -13.20 4.60 23.11
CA GLU A 184 -12.06 5.52 23.02
C GLU A 184 -10.74 4.80 23.37
N SER A 185 -10.72 4.08 24.48
CA SER A 185 -9.53 3.33 24.91
C SER A 185 -9.11 2.26 23.89
N GLU A 186 -10.06 1.54 23.30
CA GLU A 186 -9.78 0.56 22.25
C GLU A 186 -9.22 1.22 21.00
N LEU A 187 -9.83 2.31 20.52
CA LEU A 187 -9.37 3.06 19.36
C LEU A 187 -7.93 3.56 19.56
N GLU A 188 -7.64 4.21 20.67
CA GLU A 188 -6.30 4.73 20.94
C GLU A 188 -5.23 3.63 20.98
N MET A 189 -5.55 2.49 21.56
CA MET A 189 -4.68 1.33 21.57
C MET A 189 -4.43 0.79 20.16
N GLN A 190 -5.50 0.54 19.41
CA GLN A 190 -5.42 -0.06 18.07
C GLN A 190 -4.80 0.87 17.02
N LEU A 191 -5.02 2.17 17.14
CA LEU A 191 -4.39 3.16 16.28
C LEU A 191 -2.88 3.30 16.57
N SER A 192 -2.47 3.16 17.84
CA SER A 192 -1.06 3.30 18.24
C SER A 192 -0.22 2.08 17.90
N GLN A 193 -0.83 0.89 17.87
CA GLN A 193 -0.13 -0.37 17.62
C GLN A 193 -0.29 -0.82 16.16
N PRO A 194 0.79 -1.21 15.47
CA PRO A 194 0.68 -1.77 14.13
C PRO A 194 0.06 -3.17 14.20
N GLY A 195 -1.10 -3.33 13.55
CA GLY A 195 -1.86 -4.57 13.51
C GLY A 195 -2.49 -4.81 12.14
N ASP A 196 -2.94 -6.03 11.90
CA ASP A 196 -3.58 -6.42 10.64
C ASP A 196 -4.93 -5.70 10.41
N LYS A 197 -5.64 -5.36 11.49
CA LYS A 197 -6.93 -4.66 11.46
C LYS A 197 -6.84 -3.15 11.61
N ARG A 198 -5.64 -2.61 11.79
CA ARG A 198 -5.42 -1.18 12.09
C ARG A 198 -6.14 -0.25 11.11
N LEU A 199 -6.22 -0.63 9.83
CA LEU A 199 -6.83 0.21 8.82
C LEU A 199 -8.35 0.38 9.02
N TRP A 200 -9.04 -0.65 9.48
CA TRP A 200 -10.48 -0.56 9.83
C TRP A 200 -10.69 0.30 11.06
N TYR A 201 -9.82 0.21 12.07
CA TYR A 201 -9.85 1.12 13.23
C TYR A 201 -9.60 2.59 12.84
N VAL A 202 -8.81 2.84 11.79
CA VAL A 202 -8.68 4.21 11.23
C VAL A 202 -10.02 4.71 10.67
N ALA A 203 -10.75 3.87 9.93
CA ALA A 203 -12.06 4.20 9.41
C ALA A 203 -13.08 4.44 10.55
N ASP A 204 -13.08 3.56 11.54
CA ASP A 204 -13.96 3.69 12.71
C ASP A 204 -13.65 4.93 13.55
N ALA A 205 -12.38 5.31 13.67
CA ALA A 205 -12.01 6.57 14.34
C ALA A 205 -12.62 7.78 13.63
N PHE A 206 -12.64 7.82 12.30
CA PHE A 206 -13.33 8.88 11.56
C PHE A 206 -14.84 8.83 11.75
N ARG A 207 -15.47 7.63 11.81
CA ARG A 207 -16.91 7.48 12.16
C ARG A 207 -17.22 8.01 13.55
N GLN A 208 -16.30 7.86 14.50
CA GLN A 208 -16.39 8.41 15.86
C GLN A 208 -16.02 9.91 15.95
N GLY A 209 -15.78 10.57 14.83
CA GLY A 209 -15.51 12.01 14.77
C GLY A 209 -14.08 12.42 15.16
N TYR A 210 -13.12 11.50 15.15
CA TYR A 210 -11.70 11.86 15.33
C TYR A 210 -11.24 12.73 14.17
N SER A 211 -10.48 13.80 14.48
CA SER A 211 -9.87 14.60 13.43
C SER A 211 -8.70 13.88 12.77
N LEU A 212 -8.39 14.25 11.54
CA LEU A 212 -7.24 13.73 10.80
C LEU A 212 -5.94 13.87 11.59
N GLU A 213 -5.75 15.00 12.29
CA GLU A 213 -4.57 15.26 13.12
C GLU A 213 -4.50 14.29 14.30
N LYS A 214 -5.63 14.02 14.99
CA LYS A 214 -5.68 13.05 16.11
C LYS A 214 -5.31 11.65 15.59
N VAL A 215 -5.88 11.20 14.47
CA VAL A 215 -5.56 9.90 13.86
C VAL A 215 -4.10 9.84 13.42
N HIS A 216 -3.57 10.92 12.82
CA HIS A 216 -2.15 10.97 12.44
C HIS A 216 -1.22 10.91 13.66
N GLN A 217 -1.56 11.56 14.76
CA GLN A 217 -0.76 11.53 15.99
C GLN A 217 -0.56 10.10 16.53
N PHE A 218 -1.59 9.27 16.47
CA PHE A 218 -1.50 7.87 16.90
C PHE A 218 -0.85 6.97 15.87
N THR A 219 -1.25 7.10 14.61
CA THR A 219 -0.89 6.13 13.57
C THR A 219 0.44 6.41 12.90
N LYS A 220 0.85 7.67 12.82
CA LYS A 220 1.94 8.18 11.99
C LYS A 220 1.79 7.86 10.49
N ILE A 221 0.58 7.48 10.06
CA ILE A 221 0.26 7.32 8.64
C ILE A 221 0.26 8.70 8.00
N ASP A 222 0.82 8.83 6.80
CA ASP A 222 0.88 10.09 6.08
C ASP A 222 -0.54 10.70 5.94
N PRO A 223 -0.71 11.99 6.25
CA PRO A 223 -2.01 12.68 6.21
C PRO A 223 -2.73 12.55 4.87
N TRP A 224 -2.01 12.46 3.76
CA TRP A 224 -2.62 12.28 2.44
C TRP A 224 -3.45 11.00 2.37
N PHE A 225 -2.92 9.86 2.87
CA PHE A 225 -3.66 8.59 2.90
C PHE A 225 -4.82 8.62 3.89
N LEU A 226 -4.65 9.28 5.04
CA LEU A 226 -5.73 9.45 6.01
C LEU A 226 -6.89 10.25 5.43
N ALA A 227 -6.61 11.33 4.69
CA ALA A 227 -7.62 12.13 4.02
C ALA A 227 -8.43 11.32 2.99
N GLN A 228 -7.79 10.36 2.29
CA GLN A 228 -8.51 9.48 1.36
C GLN A 228 -9.53 8.57 2.09
N ILE A 229 -9.18 8.10 3.30
CA ILE A 229 -10.07 7.26 4.11
C ILE A 229 -11.18 8.12 4.72
N GLU A 230 -10.84 9.29 5.27
CA GLU A 230 -11.82 10.25 5.81
C GLU A 230 -12.87 10.63 4.77
N ASN A 231 -12.47 10.94 3.54
CA ASN A 231 -13.39 11.22 2.44
C ASN A 231 -14.33 10.04 2.15
N LEU A 232 -13.83 8.80 2.15
CA LEU A 232 -14.67 7.62 1.97
C LEU A 232 -15.73 7.49 3.08
N ILE A 233 -15.36 7.75 4.34
CA ILE A 233 -16.30 7.69 5.48
C ILE A 233 -17.32 8.83 5.41
N ASN A 234 -16.92 10.02 4.97
CA ASN A 234 -17.83 11.14 4.75
C ASN A 234 -18.86 10.83 3.64
N ASP A 235 -18.41 10.19 2.54
CA ASP A 235 -19.30 9.76 1.46
C ASP A 235 -20.28 8.68 1.96
N GLU A 236 -19.80 7.71 2.75
CA GLU A 236 -20.63 6.69 3.40
C GLU A 236 -21.72 7.33 4.27
N ASN A 237 -21.34 8.23 5.18
CA ASN A 237 -22.28 8.95 6.05
C ASN A 237 -23.32 9.74 5.25
N SER A 238 -22.90 10.38 4.16
CA SER A 238 -23.82 11.12 3.28
C SER A 238 -24.82 10.17 2.61
N CYS A 239 -24.37 9.02 2.12
CA CYS A 239 -25.24 8.00 1.52
C CYS A 239 -26.23 7.41 2.51
N LEU A 240 -25.81 7.15 3.75
CA LEU A 240 -26.68 6.60 4.81
C LEU A 240 -27.81 7.57 5.17
N LEU A 241 -27.54 8.89 5.16
CA LEU A 241 -28.56 9.91 5.39
C LEU A 241 -29.65 9.91 4.30
N TYR A 242 -29.28 9.66 3.04
CA TYR A 242 -30.24 9.59 1.92
C TYR A 242 -31.02 8.28 1.88
N THR A 243 -30.46 7.18 2.40
CA THR A 243 -31.08 5.85 2.37
C THR A 243 -31.86 5.52 3.64
N SER A 244 -31.79 6.36 4.67
CA SER A 244 -32.61 6.21 5.88
C SER A 244 -34.10 6.34 5.54
N PRO A 245 -34.99 5.50 6.09
CA PRO A 245 -36.42 5.60 5.87
C PRO A 245 -36.92 7.00 6.23
N SER A 246 -37.68 7.63 5.34
CA SER A 246 -38.29 8.91 5.64
C SER A 246 -39.24 8.73 6.82
N PRO A 247 -39.35 9.73 7.75
CA PRO A 247 -40.36 9.70 8.80
C PRO A 247 -41.81 9.60 8.29
N ARG A 248 -42.01 9.70 6.95
CA ARG A 248 -43.31 9.52 6.29
C ARG A 248 -43.61 8.09 5.90
N ASP A 249 -42.63 7.18 6.02
CA ASP A 249 -42.74 5.77 5.65
C ASP A 249 -42.95 4.86 6.90
N SER A 250 -43.17 5.44 8.06
CA SER A 250 -43.48 4.80 9.35
C SER A 250 -44.94 4.91 9.73
#